data_bc0889bdbfeb42de3fb3596eeab71797
#
_entry.id   bc0889bdbfeb42de3fb3596eeab71797
#
_cell.length_a   1.000
_cell.length_b   1.000
_cell.length_c   1.000
_cell.angle_alpha   90.00
_cell.angle_beta   90.00
_cell.angle_gamma   90.00
#
_symmetry.space_group_name_H-M   'P 1'
#
loop_
_entity.id
_entity.type
_entity.pdbx_description
1 polymer ?
#
loop_
_entity_poly.entity_id
_entity_poly.type
_entity_poly.pdbx_seq_one_letter_code
_entity_poly.pdbx_strand_id
1 'polypeptide(L)'
;LDTIWHNGKAYTINSSETEFASSEWKWIRGYTIKTGANLNLDEYNNVFFNVGYISKAPRFNNVYDYDNRLFRDIKNEEVKAVEGGYSFRSSLFSANVNAYYTVWENKPSTGGVTIMVDDVPFKANINGMDALHKGVEMDFALKINRQFSIEGLLSLGDWRWTSSDTVRFLDDDNKPIVDDFGNEIIASFDADGVHVGDAAQTQYGLSVRYEPTHNSYFKLRGTYFDNYYADFDPLSLNGENAGRESWKIPSYNLIDLHAGYKFKLSD
;
A
#
# COMPACT_ATOMS: atom_id res chain seq x y z
N LEU A 1 -21.92 -32.78 -0.44
CA LEU A 1 -20.56 -33.30 -0.69
C LEU A 1 -20.26 -32.99 -2.14
N ASP A 2 -19.27 -32.15 -2.37
CA ASP A 2 -18.88 -31.74 -3.73
C ASP A 2 -18.25 -32.93 -4.44
N THR A 3 -18.79 -33.25 -5.62
CA THR A 3 -18.28 -34.31 -6.49
C THR A 3 -17.54 -33.68 -7.64
N ILE A 4 -16.27 -34.03 -7.80
CA ILE A 4 -15.43 -33.59 -8.93
C ILE A 4 -15.43 -34.70 -9.97
N TRP A 5 -15.71 -34.36 -11.22
CA TRP A 5 -15.64 -35.28 -12.33
C TRP A 5 -14.34 -35.09 -13.10
N HIS A 6 -13.53 -36.14 -13.22
CA HIS A 6 -12.32 -36.14 -14.02
C HIS A 6 -12.25 -37.42 -14.86
N ASN A 7 -12.04 -37.28 -16.17
CA ASN A 7 -12.02 -38.37 -17.13
C ASN A 7 -13.22 -39.36 -17.03
N GLY A 8 -14.42 -38.82 -16.81
CA GLY A 8 -15.65 -39.63 -16.71
C GLY A 8 -15.81 -40.37 -15.36
N LYS A 9 -14.92 -40.22 -14.42
CA LYS A 9 -14.98 -40.78 -13.06
C LYS A 9 -15.33 -39.73 -12.05
N ALA A 10 -16.22 -40.05 -11.14
CA ALA A 10 -16.62 -39.16 -10.03
C ALA A 10 -15.73 -39.38 -8.82
N TYR A 11 -15.18 -38.29 -8.28
CA TYR A 11 -14.37 -38.27 -7.07
C TYR A 11 -15.09 -37.47 -5.99
N THR A 12 -15.09 -37.98 -4.79
CA THR A 12 -15.57 -37.28 -3.59
C THR A 12 -14.44 -37.23 -2.58
N ILE A 13 -14.62 -36.47 -1.51
CA ILE A 13 -13.69 -36.42 -0.37
C ILE A 13 -13.36 -37.80 0.22
N ASN A 14 -14.23 -38.80 -0.01
CA ASN A 14 -14.07 -40.17 0.52
C ASN A 14 -13.54 -41.15 -0.55
N SER A 15 -13.19 -40.70 -1.76
CA SER A 15 -12.61 -41.57 -2.77
C SER A 15 -11.19 -41.95 -2.36
N SER A 16 -10.82 -43.22 -2.61
CA SER A 16 -9.49 -43.76 -2.22
C SER A 16 -8.33 -43.04 -2.92
N GLU A 17 -8.59 -42.46 -4.07
CA GLU A 17 -7.62 -41.70 -4.86
C GLU A 17 -7.59 -40.21 -4.52
N THR A 18 -8.40 -39.76 -3.56
CA THR A 18 -8.42 -38.35 -3.14
C THR A 18 -7.32 -38.13 -2.11
N GLU A 19 -6.31 -37.41 -2.51
CA GLU A 19 -5.29 -36.90 -1.60
C GLU A 19 -5.68 -35.50 -1.13
N PHE A 20 -5.55 -35.26 0.17
CA PHE A 20 -5.70 -33.92 0.71
C PHE A 20 -4.36 -33.19 0.55
N ALA A 21 -4.36 -32.13 -0.24
CA ALA A 21 -3.21 -31.23 -0.26
C ALA A 21 -3.07 -30.62 1.15
N SER A 22 -2.05 -31.02 1.86
CA SER A 22 -1.69 -30.47 3.16
C SER A 22 -0.24 -30.01 3.15
N SER A 23 0.02 -28.88 3.75
CA SER A 23 1.37 -28.36 3.92
C SER A 23 1.79 -28.41 5.38
N GLU A 24 3.07 -28.45 5.61
CA GLU A 24 3.65 -28.32 6.94
C GLU A 24 3.34 -26.93 7.53
N TRP A 25 3.12 -26.89 8.84
CA TRP A 25 2.99 -25.64 9.54
C TRP A 25 4.29 -24.85 9.53
N LYS A 26 4.24 -23.61 9.01
CA LYS A 26 5.37 -22.67 9.02
C LYS A 26 5.11 -21.54 9.98
N TRP A 27 5.95 -21.42 10.99
CA TRP A 27 5.93 -20.28 11.91
C TRP A 27 6.79 -19.15 11.36
N ILE A 28 6.18 -18.01 11.08
CA ILE A 28 6.86 -16.80 10.62
C ILE A 28 6.65 -15.73 11.69
N ARG A 29 7.73 -15.27 12.29
CA ARG A 29 7.65 -14.27 13.36
C ARG A 29 7.51 -12.89 12.75
N GLY A 30 6.55 -12.11 13.25
CA GLY A 30 6.41 -10.68 12.97
C GLY A 30 6.53 -9.89 14.27
N TYR A 31 7.07 -8.68 14.19
CA TYR A 31 7.16 -7.78 15.34
C TYR A 31 7.12 -6.31 14.91
N THR A 32 6.76 -5.46 15.86
CA THR A 32 6.69 -4.01 15.65
C THR A 32 7.35 -3.32 16.84
N ILE A 33 8.27 -2.41 16.53
CA ILE A 33 8.89 -1.53 17.51
C ILE A 33 8.61 -0.10 17.06
N LYS A 34 8.00 0.68 17.94
CA LYS A 34 7.73 2.11 17.70
C LYS A 34 8.10 2.90 18.92
N THR A 35 8.73 4.03 18.72
CA THR A 35 9.01 4.99 19.78
C THR A 35 8.90 6.40 19.23
N GLY A 36 8.70 7.35 20.13
CA GLY A 36 8.59 8.74 19.75
C GLY A 36 8.74 9.65 20.96
N ALA A 37 8.93 10.91 20.67
CA ALA A 37 8.97 11.98 21.64
C ALA A 37 8.05 13.12 21.22
N ASN A 38 7.45 13.75 22.21
CA ASN A 38 6.60 14.91 22.01
C ASN A 38 7.03 15.95 23.04
N LEU A 39 7.32 17.16 22.57
CA LEU A 39 7.77 18.26 23.40
C LEU A 39 6.88 19.48 23.18
N ASN A 40 6.17 19.90 24.23
CA ASN A 40 5.51 21.20 24.26
C ASN A 40 6.57 22.28 24.52
N LEU A 41 6.81 23.11 23.53
CA LEU A 41 7.74 24.25 23.66
C LEU A 41 7.15 25.34 24.55
N ASP A 42 5.85 25.56 24.41
CA ASP A 42 5.01 26.42 25.23
C ASP A 42 3.52 25.98 25.14
N GLU A 43 2.58 26.82 25.55
CA GLU A 43 1.14 26.54 25.54
C GLU A 43 0.54 26.46 24.12
N TYR A 44 1.23 26.96 23.10
CA TYR A 44 0.77 27.04 21.71
C TYR A 44 1.56 26.14 20.77
N ASN A 45 2.81 25.81 21.10
CA ASN A 45 3.80 25.24 20.21
C ASN A 45 4.23 23.86 20.68
N ASN A 46 4.20 22.91 19.75
CA ASN A 46 4.57 21.53 20.00
C ASN A 46 5.43 21.00 18.84
N VAL A 47 6.42 20.19 19.18
CA VAL A 47 7.19 19.39 18.20
C VAL A 47 7.11 17.93 18.59
N PHE A 48 7.09 17.07 17.58
CA PHE A 48 7.13 15.63 17.79
C PHE A 48 8.11 14.96 16.84
N PHE A 49 8.54 13.78 17.24
CA PHE A 49 9.40 12.92 16.44
C PHE A 49 9.04 11.47 16.72
N ASN A 50 8.85 10.67 15.67
CA ASN A 50 8.52 9.25 15.74
C ASN A 50 9.48 8.44 14.89
N VAL A 51 9.82 7.25 15.37
CA VAL A 51 10.51 6.23 14.59
C VAL A 51 9.79 4.91 14.75
N GLY A 52 9.74 4.12 13.67
CA GLY A 52 9.10 2.84 13.66
C GLY A 52 9.85 1.82 12.83
N TYR A 53 9.87 0.59 13.33
CA TYR A 53 10.29 -0.59 12.58
C TYR A 53 9.19 -1.65 12.70
N ILE A 54 8.77 -2.15 11.55
CA ILE A 54 7.75 -3.20 11.46
C ILE A 54 8.32 -4.33 10.63
N SER A 55 8.31 -5.55 11.16
CA SER A 55 8.55 -6.78 10.42
C SER A 55 7.27 -7.59 10.44
N LYS A 56 6.63 -7.72 9.28
CA LYS A 56 5.33 -8.33 9.09
C LYS A 56 5.46 -9.62 8.30
N ALA A 57 4.88 -10.70 8.81
CA ALA A 57 4.82 -11.96 8.10
C ALA A 57 4.07 -11.80 6.76
N PRO A 58 4.53 -12.47 5.69
CA PRO A 58 3.87 -12.44 4.39
C PRO A 58 2.44 -12.98 4.48
N ARG A 59 1.64 -12.66 3.48
CA ARG A 59 0.30 -13.24 3.32
C ARG A 59 0.42 -14.71 2.93
N PHE A 60 -0.64 -15.48 3.18
CA PHE A 60 -0.70 -16.90 2.85
C PHE A 60 -0.23 -17.19 1.40
N ASN A 61 -0.73 -16.43 0.42
CA ASN A 61 -0.40 -16.58 -0.99
C ASN A 61 1.07 -16.27 -1.36
N ASN A 62 1.83 -15.69 -0.44
CA ASN A 62 3.25 -15.43 -0.57
C ASN A 62 4.09 -16.43 0.25
N VAL A 63 3.44 -17.32 0.98
CA VAL A 63 4.06 -18.41 1.75
C VAL A 63 3.87 -19.75 1.04
N TYR A 64 2.69 -19.95 0.45
CA TYR A 64 2.33 -21.19 -0.24
C TYR A 64 1.83 -20.90 -1.66
N ASP A 65 2.16 -21.79 -2.57
CA ASP A 65 1.61 -21.81 -3.93
C ASP A 65 0.19 -22.41 -3.97
N TYR A 66 -0.38 -22.59 -5.18
CA TYR A 66 -1.71 -23.17 -5.36
C TYR A 66 -1.80 -24.65 -4.97
N ASP A 67 -0.69 -25.38 -4.99
CA ASP A 67 -0.58 -26.79 -4.59
C ASP A 67 -0.24 -26.94 -3.11
N ASN A 68 -0.30 -25.85 -2.33
CA ASN A 68 0.06 -25.76 -0.92
C ASN A 68 1.54 -26.10 -0.65
N ARG A 69 2.42 -25.89 -1.62
CA ARG A 69 3.86 -26.02 -1.45
C ARG A 69 4.46 -24.75 -0.91
N LEU A 70 5.44 -24.88 -0.04
CA LEU A 70 6.10 -23.73 0.58
C LEU A 70 7.07 -23.08 -0.41
N PHE A 71 6.94 -21.77 -0.64
CA PHE A 71 7.95 -21.00 -1.34
C PHE A 71 9.27 -21.00 -0.57
N ARG A 72 10.41 -21.01 -1.27
CA ARG A 72 11.73 -21.11 -0.63
C ARG A 72 12.17 -19.82 0.05
N ASP A 73 12.06 -18.71 -0.64
CA ASP A 73 12.65 -17.44 -0.24
C ASP A 73 11.59 -16.53 0.40
N ILE A 74 10.96 -17.03 1.46
CA ILE A 74 9.95 -16.27 2.19
C ILE A 74 10.66 -15.24 3.06
N LYS A 75 10.40 -13.97 2.78
CA LYS A 75 10.90 -12.84 3.58
C LYS A 75 9.74 -12.08 4.22
N ASN A 76 9.98 -11.56 5.39
CA ASN A 76 9.05 -10.61 5.98
C ASN A 76 9.07 -9.29 5.21
N GLU A 77 7.90 -8.70 5.09
CA GLU A 77 7.76 -7.31 4.71
C GLU A 77 8.31 -6.44 5.83
N GLU A 78 9.23 -5.51 5.53
CA GLU A 78 9.85 -4.64 6.50
C GLU A 78 9.54 -3.18 6.19
N VAL A 79 9.18 -2.42 7.22
CA VAL A 79 8.92 -0.99 7.11
C VAL A 79 9.75 -0.26 8.15
N LYS A 80 10.60 0.66 7.69
CA LYS A 80 11.42 1.56 8.50
C LYS A 80 10.92 2.97 8.28
N ALA A 81 10.41 3.62 9.30
CA ALA A 81 9.80 4.93 9.19
C ALA A 81 10.38 5.93 10.19
N VAL A 82 10.58 7.14 9.72
CA VAL A 82 10.91 8.31 10.53
C VAL A 82 9.93 9.41 10.18
N GLU A 83 9.40 10.07 11.19
CA GLU A 83 8.43 11.14 11.06
C GLU A 83 8.75 12.23 12.08
N GLY A 84 8.64 13.49 11.67
CA GLY A 84 8.76 14.62 12.58
C GLY A 84 7.86 15.75 12.17
N GLY A 85 7.35 16.47 13.16
CA GLY A 85 6.39 17.52 12.87
C GLY A 85 6.35 18.62 13.93
N TYR A 86 5.66 19.67 13.56
CA TYR A 86 5.39 20.83 14.37
C TYR A 86 3.91 21.16 14.36
N SER A 87 3.38 21.48 15.50
CA SER A 87 1.99 21.90 15.69
C SER A 87 1.94 23.26 16.38
N PHE A 88 1.14 24.14 15.84
CA PHE A 88 0.75 25.39 16.48
C PHE A 88 -0.76 25.38 16.76
N ARG A 89 -1.15 25.81 17.96
CA ARG A 89 -2.56 25.90 18.33
C ARG A 89 -2.85 27.12 19.18
N SER A 90 -3.70 28.00 18.68
CA SER A 90 -4.27 29.11 19.43
C SER A 90 -5.80 29.03 19.42
N SER A 91 -6.48 30.01 20.02
CA SER A 91 -7.94 30.07 20.03
C SER A 91 -8.56 30.31 18.66
N LEU A 92 -7.83 30.92 17.73
CA LEU A 92 -8.33 31.30 16.40
C LEU A 92 -7.68 30.49 15.28
N PHE A 93 -6.45 30.01 15.47
CA PHE A 93 -5.68 29.35 14.42
C PHE A 93 -4.97 28.11 14.97
N SER A 94 -5.04 27.03 14.18
CA SER A 94 -4.21 25.84 14.40
C SER A 94 -3.59 25.41 13.08
N ALA A 95 -2.37 24.91 13.13
CA ALA A 95 -1.69 24.33 11.99
C ALA A 95 -0.78 23.19 12.46
N ASN A 96 -0.70 22.15 11.63
CA ASN A 96 0.23 21.05 11.79
C ASN A 96 1.05 20.92 10.51
N VAL A 97 2.35 20.70 10.64
CA VAL A 97 3.23 20.36 9.53
C VAL A 97 3.98 19.11 9.93
N ASN A 98 4.00 18.14 9.05
CA ASN A 98 4.62 16.85 9.24
C ASN A 98 5.50 16.51 8.03
N ALA A 99 6.68 15.95 8.28
CA ALA A 99 7.54 15.38 7.25
C ALA A 99 7.84 13.93 7.61
N TYR A 100 7.81 13.07 6.61
CA TYR A 100 8.03 11.64 6.79
C TYR A 100 9.01 11.08 5.76
N TYR A 101 9.69 10.01 6.16
CA TYR A 101 10.58 9.22 5.33
C TYR A 101 10.42 7.76 5.71
N THR A 102 9.93 6.93 4.77
CA THR A 102 9.61 5.53 5.00
C THR A 102 10.26 4.67 3.94
N VAL A 103 11.11 3.76 4.35
CA VAL A 103 11.66 2.69 3.52
C VAL A 103 10.81 1.44 3.72
N TRP A 104 10.36 0.88 2.64
CA TRP A 104 9.57 -0.34 2.61
C TRP A 104 10.34 -1.40 1.85
N GLU A 105 10.69 -2.49 2.48
CA GLU A 105 11.47 -3.58 1.92
C GLU A 105 10.64 -4.86 1.86
N ASN A 106 10.89 -5.67 0.85
CA ASN A 106 10.22 -6.95 0.63
C ASN A 106 8.69 -6.87 0.60
N LYS A 107 8.11 -5.80 0.06
CA LYS A 107 6.66 -5.71 -0.14
C LYS A 107 6.24 -6.76 -1.17
N PRO A 108 5.44 -7.77 -0.80
CA PRO A 108 5.08 -8.82 -1.72
C PRO A 108 4.17 -8.26 -2.84
N SER A 109 4.46 -8.65 -4.08
CA SER A 109 3.52 -8.41 -5.17
C SER A 109 2.25 -9.24 -4.95
N THR A 110 1.10 -8.67 -5.26
CA THR A 110 -0.17 -9.37 -5.16
C THR A 110 -0.30 -10.40 -6.28
N GLY A 111 -0.18 -11.69 -5.92
CA GLY A 111 -0.55 -12.78 -6.82
C GLY A 111 0.58 -13.60 -7.40
N GLY A 112 1.85 -13.24 -7.22
CA GLY A 112 2.98 -13.97 -7.83
C GLY A 112 2.95 -13.86 -9.37
N VAL A 113 3.96 -14.43 -10.00
CA VAL A 113 4.09 -14.48 -11.45
C VAL A 113 3.81 -15.89 -11.93
N THR A 114 2.98 -16.04 -12.92
CA THR A 114 2.72 -17.34 -13.57
C THR A 114 3.24 -17.27 -15.00
N ILE A 115 4.10 -18.22 -15.36
CA ILE A 115 4.50 -18.48 -16.75
C ILE A 115 3.92 -19.82 -17.19
N MET A 116 3.73 -19.97 -18.50
CA MET A 116 3.34 -21.23 -19.12
C MET A 116 4.57 -21.83 -19.81
N VAL A 117 4.91 -23.05 -19.46
CA VAL A 117 5.96 -23.84 -20.13
C VAL A 117 5.30 -25.14 -20.55
N ASP A 118 5.25 -25.43 -21.85
CA ASP A 118 4.57 -26.59 -22.41
C ASP A 118 3.13 -26.78 -21.91
N ASP A 119 2.34 -25.68 -21.87
CA ASP A 119 0.97 -25.62 -21.35
C ASP A 119 0.84 -25.93 -19.85
N VAL A 120 1.94 -26.03 -19.11
CA VAL A 120 1.96 -26.20 -17.66
C VAL A 120 2.20 -24.86 -16.98
N PRO A 121 1.35 -24.43 -16.04
CA PRO A 121 1.55 -23.18 -15.31
C PRO A 121 2.61 -23.34 -14.21
N PHE A 122 3.62 -22.50 -14.22
CA PHE A 122 4.60 -22.37 -13.15
C PHE A 122 4.48 -21.02 -12.47
N LYS A 123 4.38 -21.03 -11.15
CA LYS A 123 4.23 -19.84 -10.36
C LYS A 123 5.53 -19.53 -9.61
N ALA A 124 6.01 -18.31 -9.76
CA ALA A 124 7.05 -17.77 -8.92
C ALA A 124 6.50 -16.67 -8.01
N ASN A 125 7.02 -16.58 -6.81
CA ASN A 125 6.72 -15.49 -5.89
C ASN A 125 7.72 -14.36 -6.11
N ILE A 126 7.19 -13.15 -6.43
CA ILE A 126 8.03 -11.95 -6.35
C ILE A 126 8.09 -11.56 -4.88
N ASN A 127 9.13 -12.00 -4.22
CA ASN A 127 9.44 -11.63 -2.85
C ASN A 127 10.15 -10.29 -2.85
N GLY A 128 9.38 -9.22 -2.70
CA GLY A 128 10.00 -8.03 -2.25
C GLY A 128 10.31 -6.99 -3.29
N MET A 129 9.27 -6.28 -3.69
CA MET A 129 9.50 -4.95 -4.24
C MET A 129 9.81 -3.99 -3.08
N ASP A 130 10.87 -3.21 -3.24
CA ASP A 130 11.26 -2.19 -2.29
C ASP A 130 10.74 -0.83 -2.75
N ALA A 131 10.34 0.02 -1.82
CA ALA A 131 9.82 1.34 -2.11
C ALA A 131 10.30 2.37 -1.08
N LEU A 132 10.47 3.59 -1.56
CA LEU A 132 10.74 4.76 -0.73
C LEU A 132 9.53 5.70 -0.79
N HIS A 133 8.98 6.02 0.38
CA HIS A 133 7.93 7.02 0.54
C HIS A 133 8.47 8.18 1.36
N LYS A 134 8.47 9.37 0.81
CA LYS A 134 8.82 10.59 1.52
C LYS A 134 7.86 11.70 1.17
N GLY A 135 7.66 12.63 2.09
CA GLY A 135 6.75 13.73 1.82
C GLY A 135 6.61 14.69 2.99
N VAL A 136 5.80 15.71 2.72
CA VAL A 136 5.41 16.73 3.68
C VAL A 136 3.89 16.85 3.63
N GLU A 137 3.30 16.91 4.80
CA GLU A 137 1.87 17.12 4.98
C GLU A 137 1.64 18.34 5.86
N MET A 138 0.60 19.08 5.57
CA MET A 138 0.19 20.23 6.35
C MET A 138 -1.33 20.28 6.42
N ASP A 139 -1.85 20.59 7.58
CA ASP A 139 -3.24 20.99 7.76
C ASP A 139 -3.32 22.27 8.59
N PHE A 140 -4.37 23.03 8.36
CA PHE A 140 -4.68 24.19 9.19
C PHE A 140 -6.16 24.42 9.35
N ALA A 141 -6.53 25.07 10.44
CA ALA A 141 -7.87 25.57 10.67
C ALA A 141 -7.80 27.02 11.22
N LEU A 142 -8.58 27.90 10.61
CA LEU A 142 -8.70 29.31 10.95
C LEU A 142 -10.15 29.65 11.28
N LYS A 143 -10.40 30.13 12.48
CA LYS A 143 -11.68 30.72 12.88
C LYS A 143 -11.65 32.21 12.55
N ILE A 144 -12.34 32.63 11.49
CA ILE A 144 -12.43 34.05 11.11
C ILE A 144 -13.27 34.81 12.14
N ASN A 145 -14.38 34.21 12.52
CA ASN A 145 -15.28 34.72 13.54
C ASN A 145 -16.15 33.58 14.12
N ARG A 146 -17.23 33.89 14.84
CA ARG A 146 -18.10 32.87 15.44
C ARG A 146 -18.87 32.03 14.44
N GLN A 147 -19.03 32.53 13.21
CA GLN A 147 -19.86 31.89 12.18
C GLN A 147 -19.01 31.28 11.05
N PHE A 148 -17.81 31.80 10.80
CA PHE A 148 -16.97 31.36 9.67
C PHE A 148 -15.66 30.75 10.13
N SER A 149 -15.34 29.61 9.56
CA SER A 149 -14.02 29.00 9.65
C SER A 149 -13.56 28.49 8.28
N ILE A 150 -12.24 28.47 8.11
CA ILE A 150 -11.55 27.93 6.94
C ILE A 150 -10.65 26.79 7.42
N GLU A 151 -10.65 25.69 6.68
CA GLU A 151 -9.71 24.58 6.89
C GLU A 151 -8.99 24.29 5.58
N GLY A 152 -7.71 23.99 5.67
CA GLY A 152 -6.92 23.61 4.51
C GLY A 152 -6.09 22.38 4.80
N LEU A 153 -5.74 21.66 3.73
CA LEU A 153 -4.81 20.54 3.74
C LEU A 153 -3.87 20.64 2.53
N LEU A 154 -2.66 20.18 2.73
CA LEU A 154 -1.65 20.00 1.70
C LEU A 154 -0.90 18.69 1.99
N SER A 155 -0.77 17.82 0.98
CA SER A 155 0.07 16.65 1.03
C SER A 155 0.92 16.61 -0.25
N LEU A 156 2.22 16.57 -0.08
CA LEU A 156 3.20 16.49 -1.16
C LEU A 156 4.06 15.25 -0.90
N GLY A 157 3.83 14.20 -1.66
CA GLY A 157 4.57 12.95 -1.62
C GLY A 157 5.50 12.79 -2.83
N ASP A 158 6.54 12.01 -2.65
CA ASP A 158 7.37 11.43 -3.69
C ASP A 158 7.61 9.97 -3.30
N TRP A 159 6.80 9.07 -3.88
CA TRP A 159 6.78 7.65 -3.57
C TRP A 159 7.24 6.86 -4.78
N ARG A 160 8.35 6.17 -4.64
CA ARG A 160 8.97 5.44 -5.75
C ARG A 160 9.36 4.03 -5.35
N TRP A 161 9.24 3.14 -6.30
CA TRP A 161 9.90 1.86 -6.23
C TRP A 161 11.40 2.05 -6.32
N THR A 162 12.17 1.18 -5.64
CA THR A 162 13.63 1.24 -5.58
C THR A 162 14.25 -0.13 -5.86
N SER A 163 13.50 -1.02 -6.49
CA SER A 163 13.94 -2.38 -6.76
C SER A 163 13.91 -2.74 -8.22
N SER A 164 14.92 -3.50 -8.61
CA SER A 164 14.98 -4.33 -9.79
C SER A 164 15.41 -5.72 -9.37
N ASP A 165 14.77 -6.77 -9.89
CA ASP A 165 15.07 -8.15 -9.47
C ASP A 165 14.88 -9.14 -10.62
N THR A 166 15.40 -10.35 -10.40
CA THR A 166 15.28 -11.49 -11.30
C THR A 166 14.59 -12.63 -10.57
N VAL A 167 13.48 -13.10 -11.11
CA VAL A 167 12.67 -14.19 -10.59
C VAL A 167 13.05 -15.47 -11.33
N ARG A 168 13.38 -16.52 -10.58
CA ARG A 168 13.63 -17.87 -11.11
C ARG A 168 12.40 -18.74 -10.90
N PHE A 169 12.07 -19.52 -11.91
CA PHE A 169 11.00 -20.51 -11.80
C PHE A 169 11.59 -21.87 -11.46
N LEU A 170 10.96 -22.54 -10.51
CA LEU A 170 11.42 -23.84 -10.01
C LEU A 170 10.31 -24.87 -10.25
N ASP A 171 10.71 -26.10 -10.57
CA ASP A 171 9.83 -27.26 -10.64
C ASP A 171 9.50 -27.79 -9.22
N ASP A 172 8.72 -28.85 -9.17
CA ASP A 172 8.29 -29.51 -7.95
C ASP A 172 9.43 -30.06 -7.08
N ASP A 173 10.54 -30.42 -7.73
CA ASP A 173 11.77 -30.87 -7.06
C ASP A 173 12.68 -29.70 -6.65
N ASN A 174 12.20 -28.46 -6.87
CA ASN A 174 12.96 -27.22 -6.65
C ASN A 174 14.20 -27.07 -7.54
N LYS A 175 14.16 -27.62 -8.73
CA LYS A 175 15.18 -27.40 -9.75
C LYS A 175 14.74 -26.25 -10.66
N PRO A 176 15.68 -25.47 -11.21
CA PRO A 176 15.36 -24.44 -12.18
C PRO A 176 14.66 -25.06 -13.40
N ILE A 177 13.57 -24.42 -13.83
CA ILE A 177 12.92 -24.74 -15.09
C ILE A 177 13.82 -24.23 -16.20
N VAL A 178 14.05 -25.06 -17.20
CA VAL A 178 14.92 -24.75 -18.35
C VAL A 178 14.12 -24.78 -19.64
N ASP A 179 14.58 -24.00 -20.62
CA ASP A 179 14.08 -24.05 -21.99
C ASP A 179 14.61 -25.30 -22.76
N ASP A 180 14.19 -25.47 -24.00
CA ASP A 180 14.62 -26.56 -24.87
C ASP A 180 16.14 -26.59 -25.13
N PHE A 181 16.86 -25.52 -24.82
CA PHE A 181 18.30 -25.40 -24.97
C PHE A 181 19.05 -25.62 -23.65
N GLY A 182 18.34 -25.85 -22.54
CA GLY A 182 18.89 -26.03 -21.23
C GLY A 182 19.22 -24.74 -20.46
N ASN A 183 18.76 -23.57 -20.92
CA ASN A 183 18.90 -22.32 -20.20
C ASN A 183 17.80 -22.17 -19.15
N GLU A 184 18.15 -21.65 -17.97
CA GLU A 184 17.16 -21.35 -16.94
C GLU A 184 16.16 -20.33 -17.43
N ILE A 185 14.86 -20.61 -17.24
CA ILE A 185 13.79 -19.64 -17.51
C ILE A 185 13.77 -18.67 -16.33
N ILE A 186 14.05 -17.42 -16.64
CA ILE A 186 14.06 -16.32 -15.67
C ILE A 186 13.15 -15.18 -16.16
N ALA A 187 12.51 -14.50 -15.22
CA ALA A 187 11.83 -13.23 -15.48
C ALA A 187 12.56 -12.12 -14.70
N SER A 188 12.87 -11.04 -15.38
CA SER A 188 13.48 -9.87 -14.73
C SER A 188 12.56 -8.66 -14.87
N PHE A 189 12.61 -7.79 -13.90
CA PHE A 189 11.93 -6.51 -13.94
C PHE A 189 12.83 -5.40 -13.36
N ASP A 190 12.62 -4.19 -13.83
CA ASP A 190 13.26 -3.00 -13.30
C ASP A 190 12.19 -1.94 -13.06
N ALA A 191 11.87 -1.73 -11.79
CA ALA A 191 10.92 -0.73 -11.32
C ALA A 191 11.63 0.44 -10.62
N ASP A 192 12.97 0.50 -10.64
CA ASP A 192 13.70 1.58 -9.97
C ASP A 192 13.31 2.95 -10.51
N GLY A 193 12.93 3.84 -9.59
CA GLY A 193 12.48 5.20 -9.90
C GLY A 193 11.03 5.33 -10.36
N VAL A 194 10.31 4.22 -10.65
CA VAL A 194 8.89 4.24 -11.04
C VAL A 194 8.03 4.64 -9.84
N HIS A 195 7.03 5.50 -10.07
CA HIS A 195 6.14 5.92 -8.98
C HIS A 195 5.27 4.78 -8.46
N VAL A 196 5.08 4.76 -7.14
CA VAL A 196 4.11 3.85 -6.51
C VAL A 196 2.71 4.29 -6.88
N GLY A 197 1.89 3.35 -7.33
CA GLY A 197 0.53 3.58 -7.79
C GLY A 197 -0.51 3.62 -6.66
N ASP A 198 -1.77 3.68 -7.08
CA ASP A 198 -3.00 3.57 -6.28
C ASP A 198 -3.27 4.69 -5.27
N ALA A 199 -2.49 5.77 -5.28
CA ALA A 199 -2.76 6.95 -4.48
C ALA A 199 -2.20 8.22 -5.11
N ALA A 200 -2.91 9.33 -4.98
CA ALA A 200 -2.44 10.64 -5.42
C ALA A 200 -1.35 11.15 -4.46
N GLN A 201 -0.15 11.37 -4.99
CA GLN A 201 1.00 11.83 -4.21
C GLN A 201 0.98 13.35 -3.97
N THR A 202 0.14 14.07 -4.70
CA THR A 202 -0.12 15.49 -4.48
C THR A 202 -1.59 15.71 -4.22
N GLN A 203 -1.90 16.29 -3.06
CA GLN A 203 -3.27 16.64 -2.68
C GLN A 203 -3.27 17.99 -1.98
N TYR A 204 -4.21 18.85 -2.33
CA TYR A 204 -4.51 20.03 -1.55
C TYR A 204 -5.98 20.33 -1.55
N GLY A 205 -6.46 20.78 -0.42
CA GLY A 205 -7.87 21.05 -0.22
C GLY A 205 -8.09 22.30 0.60
N LEU A 206 -9.21 22.93 0.32
CA LEU A 206 -9.70 24.07 1.07
C LEU A 206 -11.18 23.88 1.37
N SER A 207 -11.58 24.19 2.57
CA SER A 207 -12.99 24.19 2.93
C SER A 207 -13.37 25.46 3.68
N VAL A 208 -14.56 25.92 3.42
CA VAL A 208 -15.21 27.02 4.15
C VAL A 208 -16.42 26.45 4.87
N ARG A 209 -16.51 26.71 6.15
CA ARG A 209 -17.63 26.34 7.00
C ARG A 209 -18.33 27.60 7.50
N TYR A 210 -19.65 27.62 7.32
CA TYR A 210 -20.57 28.69 7.80
C TYR A 210 -21.54 28.10 8.81
N GLU A 211 -21.57 28.68 9.99
CA GLU A 211 -22.48 28.35 11.09
C GLU A 211 -23.42 29.50 11.37
N PRO A 212 -24.57 29.63 10.64
CA PRO A 212 -25.53 30.72 10.85
C PRO A 212 -26.09 30.74 12.26
N THR A 213 -26.22 29.56 12.88
CA THR A 213 -26.60 29.37 14.27
C THR A 213 -25.75 28.28 14.93
N HIS A 214 -25.77 28.17 16.26
CA HIS A 214 -25.09 27.10 16.95
C HIS A 214 -25.68 25.70 16.69
N ASN A 215 -26.82 25.61 16.02
CA ASN A 215 -27.47 24.35 15.68
C ASN A 215 -27.32 23.96 14.21
N SER A 216 -26.81 24.84 13.34
CA SER A 216 -26.75 24.58 11.91
C SER A 216 -25.41 24.94 11.32
N TYR A 217 -25.00 24.17 10.32
CA TYR A 217 -23.82 24.50 9.54
C TYR A 217 -23.97 24.10 8.08
N PHE A 218 -23.20 24.81 7.25
CA PHE A 218 -22.91 24.47 5.86
C PHE A 218 -21.40 24.44 5.68
N LYS A 219 -20.87 23.46 4.96
CA LYS A 219 -19.44 23.36 4.65
C LYS A 219 -19.28 23.02 3.18
N LEU A 220 -18.56 23.84 2.47
CA LEU A 220 -18.11 23.58 1.10
C LEU A 220 -16.63 23.20 1.15
N ARG A 221 -16.24 22.10 0.51
CA ARG A 221 -14.87 21.64 0.37
C ARG A 221 -14.54 21.46 -1.10
N GLY A 222 -13.39 21.97 -1.53
CA GLY A 222 -12.74 21.60 -2.78
C GLY A 222 -11.45 20.86 -2.49
N THR A 223 -11.20 19.73 -3.15
CA THR A 223 -9.95 18.98 -3.05
C THR A 223 -9.43 18.71 -4.45
N TYR A 224 -8.14 19.00 -4.69
CA TYR A 224 -7.42 18.72 -5.91
C TYR A 224 -6.46 17.57 -5.72
N PHE A 225 -6.35 16.71 -6.73
CA PHE A 225 -5.49 15.53 -6.76
C PHE A 225 -4.62 15.55 -8.01
N ASP A 226 -3.33 15.27 -7.84
CA ASP A 226 -2.36 15.13 -8.92
C ASP A 226 -1.29 14.11 -8.55
N ASN A 227 -0.38 13.80 -9.48
CA ASN A 227 0.64 12.79 -9.33
C ASN A 227 0.05 11.47 -8.84
N TYR A 228 -1.04 11.07 -9.47
CA TYR A 228 -1.70 9.80 -9.24
C TYR A 228 -1.31 8.84 -10.36
N TYR A 229 -0.64 7.76 -10.01
CA TYR A 229 -0.17 6.76 -10.95
C TYR A 229 -0.98 5.47 -10.78
N ALA A 230 -1.22 4.77 -11.89
CA ALA A 230 -1.85 3.46 -11.85
C ALA A 230 -0.87 2.42 -11.30
N ASP A 231 -1.41 1.35 -10.70
CA ASP A 231 -0.63 0.16 -10.43
C ASP A 231 -0.19 -0.52 -11.73
N PHE A 232 0.82 -1.34 -11.69
CA PHE A 232 1.37 -2.04 -12.83
C PHE A 232 1.77 -3.47 -12.49
N ASP A 233 1.84 -4.32 -13.49
CA ASP A 233 2.47 -5.64 -13.38
C ASP A 233 4.00 -5.44 -13.41
N PRO A 234 4.73 -5.81 -12.35
CA PRO A 234 6.19 -5.68 -12.31
C PRO A 234 6.88 -6.29 -13.52
N LEU A 235 6.41 -7.43 -14.01
CA LEU A 235 7.01 -8.09 -15.17
C LEU A 235 6.80 -7.36 -16.50
N SER A 236 5.89 -6.40 -16.55
CA SER A 236 5.77 -5.53 -17.72
C SER A 236 6.95 -4.56 -17.86
N LEU A 237 7.72 -4.36 -16.78
CA LEU A 237 8.88 -3.47 -16.70
C LEU A 237 10.19 -4.21 -17.02
N ASN A 238 10.26 -4.85 -18.18
CA ASN A 238 11.45 -5.56 -18.63
C ASN A 238 11.95 -5.08 -19.99
N GLY A 239 13.19 -5.40 -20.35
CA GLY A 239 13.79 -5.06 -21.63
C GLY A 239 13.69 -3.56 -21.95
N GLU A 240 13.04 -3.21 -23.06
CA GLU A 240 12.85 -1.82 -23.48
C GLU A 240 11.89 -1.03 -22.57
N ASN A 241 11.11 -1.71 -21.73
CA ASN A 241 10.18 -1.11 -20.77
C ASN A 241 10.79 -0.99 -19.35
N ALA A 242 12.04 -1.38 -19.15
CA ALA A 242 12.72 -1.23 -17.87
C ALA A 242 12.65 0.21 -17.37
N GLY A 243 12.24 0.43 -16.12
CA GLY A 243 12.10 1.76 -15.53
C GLY A 243 11.01 2.65 -16.15
N ARG A 244 10.16 2.11 -17.04
CA ARG A 244 9.09 2.87 -17.66
C ARG A 244 8.03 3.27 -16.64
N GLU A 245 7.73 4.57 -16.61
CA GLU A 245 6.67 5.10 -15.74
C GLU A 245 5.31 4.49 -16.05
N SER A 246 4.56 4.20 -14.98
CA SER A 246 3.18 3.76 -15.11
C SER A 246 2.26 4.90 -15.57
N TRP A 247 1.04 4.58 -15.98
CA TRP A 247 0.12 5.59 -16.47
C TRP A 247 -0.23 6.59 -15.38
N LYS A 248 0.09 7.86 -15.65
CA LYS A 248 -0.31 8.97 -14.79
C LYS A 248 -1.77 9.32 -15.06
N ILE A 249 -2.61 9.17 -14.06
CA ILE A 249 -4.01 9.57 -14.09
C ILE A 249 -4.08 11.11 -14.18
N PRO A 250 -4.89 11.67 -15.08
CA PRO A 250 -5.08 13.12 -15.14
C PRO A 250 -5.50 13.70 -13.80
N SER A 251 -4.98 14.88 -13.49
CA SER A 251 -5.41 15.60 -12.26
C SER A 251 -6.89 15.88 -12.26
N TYR A 252 -7.51 15.87 -11.10
CA TYR A 252 -8.94 16.08 -10.94
C TYR A 252 -9.29 16.83 -9.65
N ASN A 253 -10.49 17.34 -9.59
CA ASN A 253 -11.06 18.02 -8.43
C ASN A 253 -12.29 17.29 -7.93
N LEU A 254 -12.44 17.26 -6.60
CA LEU A 254 -13.69 16.90 -5.95
C LEU A 254 -14.27 18.12 -5.22
N ILE A 255 -15.57 18.28 -5.29
CA ILE A 255 -16.30 19.32 -4.57
C ILE A 255 -17.37 18.65 -3.73
N ASP A 256 -17.30 18.85 -2.43
CA ASP A 256 -18.23 18.31 -1.45
C ASP A 256 -19.03 19.43 -0.78
N LEU A 257 -20.32 19.22 -0.62
CA LEU A 257 -21.21 20.07 0.15
C LEU A 257 -21.75 19.29 1.34
N HIS A 258 -21.52 19.81 2.54
CA HIS A 258 -22.05 19.24 3.77
C HIS A 258 -22.99 20.26 4.44
N ALA A 259 -24.09 19.77 4.98
CA ALA A 259 -24.99 20.57 5.81
C ALA A 259 -25.45 19.73 7.01
N GLY A 260 -25.66 20.40 8.12
CA GLY A 260 -26.16 19.72 9.31
C GLY A 260 -27.02 20.65 10.17
N TYR A 261 -27.99 20.07 10.86
CA TYR A 261 -28.85 20.75 11.82
C TYR A 261 -29.04 19.85 13.05
N LYS A 262 -28.85 20.43 14.24
CA LYS A 262 -29.11 19.78 15.53
C LYS A 262 -30.46 20.24 16.04
N PHE A 263 -31.36 19.31 16.25
CA PHE A 263 -32.66 19.57 16.91
C PHE A 263 -32.77 18.75 18.19
N LYS A 264 -33.47 19.28 19.19
CA LYS A 264 -33.85 18.51 20.38
C LYS A 264 -35.21 17.92 20.12
N LEU A 265 -35.34 16.61 20.27
CA LEU A 265 -36.66 16.01 20.45
C LEU A 265 -37.04 16.34 21.89
N SER A 266 -38.22 17.00 22.06
CA SER A 266 -38.75 17.18 23.41
C SER A 266 -39.02 15.82 24.03
N ASP A 267 -38.58 15.64 25.28
CA ASP A 267 -39.03 14.55 26.12
C ASP A 267 -40.56 14.63 26.31
#